data_2beb7d174d63422c68a4081606c690a1
#
_entry.id   2beb7d174d63422c68a4081606c690a1
#
_cell.length_a   1.000
_cell.length_b   1.000
_cell.length_c   1.000
_cell.angle_alpha   90.00
_cell.angle_beta   90.00
_cell.angle_gamma   90.00
#
_symmetry.space_group_name_H-M   'P 1'
#
loop_
_entity.id
_entity.type
_entity.pdbx_description
1 polymer ?
#
loop_
_entity_poly.entity_id
_entity_poly.type
_entity_poly.pdbx_seq_one_letter_code
_entity_poly.pdbx_strand_id
1 'polypeptide(L)'
;PPGDVHIKYGYIKEDDVYVVKIASGFYANKNIGLPTGNGMMLVFKQSTGQPVAILHDECYLTDVRTAVAGAVAAKYLSPSNVKTIGIVGTGVQARLQLRYLKDIVNCRNVIVWGRNQKALLRYEKEMSVYEYQIKTTTNMSDIVEHCQLIVTCTQIGRAHV
;
A
#
# COMPACT_ATOMS: atom_id res chain seq x y z
N PRO A 1 12.75 20.12 2.90
CA PRO A 1 11.34 20.33 2.50
C PRO A 1 10.39 19.90 3.61
N PRO A 2 9.14 20.42 3.63
CA PRO A 2 8.14 20.01 4.63
C PRO A 2 7.55 18.60 4.36
N GLY A 3 8.18 17.83 3.51
CA GLY A 3 7.83 16.45 3.12
C GLY A 3 9.06 15.65 2.74
N ASP A 4 8.84 14.41 2.35
CA ASP A 4 9.87 13.45 1.98
C ASP A 4 9.94 13.30 0.46
N VAL A 5 11.16 13.24 -0.09
CA VAL A 5 11.41 12.95 -1.52
C VAL A 5 12.37 11.77 -1.61
N HIS A 6 11.98 10.75 -2.37
CA HIS A 6 12.76 9.54 -2.57
C HIS A 6 13.06 9.35 -4.06
N ILE A 7 14.33 9.22 -4.40
CA ILE A 7 14.79 8.85 -5.73
C ILE A 7 15.32 7.43 -5.65
N LYS A 8 14.80 6.55 -6.49
CA LYS A 8 15.23 5.15 -6.59
C LYS A 8 15.41 4.79 -8.06
N TYR A 9 16.40 3.98 -8.35
CA TYR A 9 16.57 3.43 -9.71
C TYR A 9 16.79 1.92 -9.62
N GLY A 10 16.53 1.25 -10.71
CA GLY A 10 16.78 -0.17 -10.82
C GLY A 10 16.66 -0.66 -12.25
N TYR A 11 17.26 -1.80 -12.50
CA TYR A 11 17.17 -2.54 -13.77
C TYR A 11 17.05 -4.04 -13.49
N ILE A 12 16.49 -4.75 -14.44
CA ILE A 12 16.50 -6.21 -14.46
C ILE A 12 17.55 -6.61 -15.50
N LYS A 13 18.46 -7.52 -15.15
CA LYS A 13 19.49 -8.00 -16.07
C LYS A 13 18.82 -8.59 -17.31
N GLU A 14 19.33 -8.23 -18.50
CA GLU A 14 18.79 -8.68 -19.80
C GLU A 14 17.42 -8.08 -20.19
N ASP A 15 16.91 -7.12 -19.43
CA ASP A 15 15.73 -6.32 -19.84
C ASP A 15 16.15 -5.19 -20.79
N ASP A 16 15.19 -4.66 -21.55
CA ASP A 16 15.43 -3.57 -22.51
C ASP A 16 15.60 -2.22 -21.86
N VAL A 17 15.04 -2.04 -20.65
CA VAL A 17 14.96 -0.73 -19.99
C VAL A 17 15.45 -0.76 -18.54
N TYR A 18 15.90 0.41 -18.07
CA TYR A 18 16.00 0.70 -16.65
C TYR A 18 15.11 1.88 -16.27
N VAL A 19 14.75 1.99 -14.98
CA VAL A 19 13.80 2.99 -14.48
C VAL A 19 14.39 3.79 -13.35
N VAL A 20 14.21 5.11 -13.40
CA VAL A 20 14.46 6.03 -12.28
C VAL A 20 13.11 6.52 -11.79
N LYS A 21 12.80 6.24 -10.53
CA LYS A 21 11.56 6.65 -9.86
C LYS A 21 11.82 7.82 -8.92
N ILE A 22 11.01 8.86 -9.04
CA ILE A 22 10.92 9.97 -8.09
C ILE A 22 9.56 9.84 -7.42
N ALA A 23 9.54 9.76 -6.09
CA ALA A 23 8.30 9.73 -5.32
C ALA A 23 8.41 10.69 -4.13
N SER A 24 7.35 11.42 -3.86
CA SER A 24 7.30 12.38 -2.77
C SER A 24 6.08 12.18 -1.88
N GLY A 25 6.23 12.50 -0.59
CA GLY A 25 5.19 12.49 0.41
C GLY A 25 5.11 13.84 1.13
N PHE A 26 4.02 14.56 0.95
CA PHE A 26 3.76 15.88 1.58
C PHE A 26 2.45 15.78 2.36
N TYR A 27 2.51 15.29 3.58
CA TYR A 27 1.32 14.94 4.38
C TYR A 27 0.44 16.15 4.75
N ALA A 28 0.99 17.36 4.77
CA ALA A 28 0.24 18.59 5.00
C ALA A 28 -0.65 19.00 3.81
N ASN A 29 -0.43 18.45 2.62
CA ASN A 29 -1.20 18.75 1.41
C ASN A 29 -2.71 18.52 1.57
N LYS A 30 -3.10 17.57 2.42
CA LYS A 30 -4.52 17.31 2.75
C LYS A 30 -5.23 18.55 3.29
N ASN A 31 -4.53 19.48 3.93
CA ASN A 31 -5.08 20.69 4.51
C ASN A 31 -5.44 21.75 3.44
N ILE A 32 -4.88 21.59 2.24
CA ILE A 32 -5.09 22.47 1.07
C ILE A 32 -5.75 21.73 -0.09
N GLY A 33 -6.31 20.53 0.18
CA GLY A 33 -7.06 19.75 -0.81
C GLY A 33 -6.20 19.07 -1.90
N LEU A 34 -4.88 18.98 -1.72
CA LEU A 34 -3.97 18.32 -2.66
C LEU A 34 -3.65 16.89 -2.22
N PRO A 35 -3.27 15.99 -3.16
CA PRO A 35 -2.77 14.66 -2.86
C PRO A 35 -1.55 14.71 -1.95
N THR A 36 -1.46 13.77 -1.01
CA THR A 36 -0.30 13.66 -0.09
C THR A 36 0.88 12.95 -0.71
N GLY A 37 0.64 12.11 -1.72
CA GLY A 37 1.67 11.45 -2.51
C GLY A 37 1.69 11.97 -3.93
N ASN A 38 2.89 12.05 -4.52
CA ASN A 38 3.07 12.37 -5.92
C ASN A 38 4.35 11.70 -6.44
N GLY A 39 4.50 11.60 -7.76
CA GLY A 39 5.70 11.02 -8.33
C GLY A 39 5.66 10.89 -9.84
N MET A 40 6.78 10.41 -10.35
CA MET A 40 6.94 10.06 -11.76
C MET A 40 8.01 9.00 -11.92
N MET A 41 8.00 8.33 -13.07
CA MET A 41 9.07 7.42 -13.47
C MET A 41 9.67 7.86 -14.80
N LEU A 42 11.00 7.83 -14.86
CA LEU A 42 11.76 8.04 -16.08
C LEU A 42 12.25 6.68 -16.56
N VAL A 43 11.95 6.33 -17.81
CA VAL A 43 12.33 5.06 -18.43
C VAL A 43 13.41 5.32 -19.44
N PHE A 44 14.49 4.53 -19.38
CA PHE A 44 15.64 4.64 -20.23
C PHE A 44 15.97 3.30 -20.88
N LYS A 45 16.53 3.34 -22.07
CA LYS A 45 17.05 2.16 -22.76
C LYS A 45 18.33 1.67 -22.07
N GLN A 46 18.40 0.39 -21.70
CA GLN A 46 19.59 -0.13 -21.01
C GLN A 46 20.85 -0.10 -21.90
N SER A 47 20.69 -0.35 -23.18
CA SER A 47 21.84 -0.45 -24.11
C SER A 47 22.48 0.91 -24.47
N THR A 48 21.74 2.01 -24.37
CA THR A 48 22.21 3.32 -24.88
C THR A 48 22.05 4.47 -23.89
N GLY A 49 21.28 4.27 -22.80
CA GLY A 49 20.95 5.34 -21.86
C GLY A 49 19.98 6.40 -22.39
N GLN A 50 19.41 6.18 -23.57
CA GLN A 50 18.45 7.12 -24.14
C GLN A 50 17.14 7.12 -23.35
N PRO A 51 16.53 8.30 -23.08
CA PRO A 51 15.20 8.37 -22.48
C PRO A 51 14.15 7.81 -23.45
N VAL A 52 13.28 6.95 -22.94
CA VAL A 52 12.23 6.26 -23.70
C VAL A 52 10.85 6.82 -23.34
N ALA A 53 10.61 7.04 -22.05
CA ALA A 53 9.31 7.51 -21.58
C ALA A 53 9.42 8.28 -20.25
N ILE A 54 8.43 9.13 -20.04
CA ILE A 54 8.13 9.75 -18.74
C ILE A 54 6.73 9.29 -18.34
N LEU A 55 6.61 8.58 -17.20
CA LEU A 55 5.34 8.14 -16.65
C LEU A 55 4.98 9.10 -15.52
N HIS A 56 4.04 10.00 -15.76
CA HIS A 56 3.49 10.89 -14.77
C HIS A 56 2.24 10.23 -14.15
N ASP A 57 2.45 9.47 -13.10
CA ASP A 57 1.45 8.55 -12.53
C ASP A 57 0.84 9.02 -11.21
N GLU A 58 1.18 10.20 -10.75
CA GLU A 58 0.66 10.79 -9.50
C GLU A 58 0.74 9.83 -8.30
N CYS A 59 1.83 9.05 -8.23
CA CYS A 59 2.07 8.02 -7.20
C CYS A 59 1.31 6.69 -7.38
N TYR A 60 0.50 6.51 -8.40
CA TYR A 60 -0.30 5.30 -8.62
C TYR A 60 0.57 4.02 -8.65
N LEU A 61 1.62 4.00 -9.48
CA LEU A 61 2.54 2.86 -9.56
C LEU A 61 3.29 2.62 -8.24
N THR A 62 3.57 3.68 -7.50
CA THR A 62 4.16 3.55 -6.16
C THR A 62 3.20 2.85 -5.19
N ASP A 63 1.93 3.17 -5.23
CA ASP A 63 0.91 2.56 -4.41
C ASP A 63 0.68 1.10 -4.78
N VAL A 64 0.52 0.81 -6.07
CA VAL A 64 0.33 -0.55 -6.58
C VAL A 64 1.51 -1.45 -6.22
N ARG A 65 2.77 -1.04 -6.56
CA ARG A 65 3.94 -1.87 -6.27
C ARG A 65 4.13 -2.11 -4.75
N THR A 66 3.69 -1.19 -3.91
CA THR A 66 3.75 -1.34 -2.46
C THR A 66 2.77 -2.41 -1.99
N ALA A 67 1.57 -2.41 -2.52
CA ALA A 67 0.57 -3.43 -2.22
C ALA A 67 0.97 -4.81 -2.75
N VAL A 68 1.52 -4.87 -3.96
CA VAL A 68 2.07 -6.12 -4.54
C VAL A 68 3.22 -6.67 -3.69
N ALA A 69 4.11 -5.82 -3.20
CA ALA A 69 5.20 -6.25 -2.30
C ALA A 69 4.66 -6.87 -1.00
N GLY A 70 3.60 -6.31 -0.43
CA GLY A 70 2.91 -6.90 0.72
C GLY A 70 2.27 -8.26 0.41
N ALA A 71 1.65 -8.40 -0.75
CA ALA A 71 1.09 -9.67 -1.21
C ALA A 71 2.18 -10.74 -1.43
N VAL A 72 3.33 -10.37 -2.01
CA VAL A 72 4.50 -11.26 -2.14
C VAL A 72 5.03 -11.68 -0.77
N ALA A 73 5.16 -10.74 0.16
CA ALA A 73 5.57 -11.07 1.54
C ALA A 73 4.58 -12.05 2.19
N ALA A 74 3.29 -11.81 2.06
CA ALA A 74 2.26 -12.71 2.58
C ALA A 74 2.32 -14.10 1.95
N LYS A 75 2.56 -14.20 0.63
CA LYS A 75 2.69 -15.49 -0.08
C LYS A 75 3.76 -16.40 0.53
N TYR A 76 4.87 -15.84 0.97
CA TYR A 76 6.03 -16.61 1.45
C TYR A 76 6.14 -16.69 2.98
N LEU A 77 5.53 -15.76 3.70
CA LEU A 77 5.73 -15.61 5.14
C LEU A 77 4.46 -15.83 5.97
N SER A 78 3.26 -15.81 5.36
CA SER A 78 2.05 -16.03 6.14
C SER A 78 1.89 -17.48 6.54
N PRO A 79 1.23 -17.77 7.68
CA PRO A 79 0.84 -19.13 8.03
C PRO A 79 -0.05 -19.75 6.94
N SER A 80 0.04 -21.08 6.76
CA SER A 80 -0.79 -21.81 5.78
C SER A 80 -2.29 -21.78 6.11
N ASN A 81 -2.65 -21.54 7.37
CA ASN A 81 -4.02 -21.54 7.86
C ASN A 81 -4.40 -20.17 8.46
N VAL A 82 -4.49 -19.15 7.61
CA VAL A 82 -5.00 -17.83 8.00
C VAL A 82 -6.52 -17.90 8.06
N LYS A 83 -7.11 -17.69 9.23
CA LYS A 83 -8.56 -17.66 9.44
C LYS A 83 -9.12 -16.24 9.43
N THR A 84 -8.31 -15.26 9.81
CA THR A 84 -8.69 -13.85 9.86
C THR A 84 -7.48 -12.97 9.49
N ILE A 85 -7.71 -12.02 8.60
CA ILE A 85 -6.74 -11.00 8.20
C ILE A 85 -7.03 -9.73 9.01
N GLY A 86 -6.02 -9.13 9.61
CA GLY A 86 -6.08 -7.84 10.28
C GLY A 86 -5.53 -6.73 9.39
N ILE A 87 -6.30 -5.68 9.20
CA ILE A 87 -5.85 -4.47 8.51
C ILE A 87 -5.83 -3.31 9.48
N VAL A 88 -4.66 -2.71 9.68
CA VAL A 88 -4.49 -1.57 10.59
C VAL A 88 -4.38 -0.29 9.75
N GLY A 89 -5.50 0.44 9.65
CA GLY A 89 -5.64 1.65 8.84
C GLY A 89 -6.78 1.58 7.84
N THR A 90 -7.18 2.73 7.32
CA THR A 90 -8.30 2.88 6.37
C THR A 90 -7.93 3.72 5.15
N GLY A 91 -6.65 3.86 4.84
CA GLY A 91 -6.12 4.65 3.72
C GLY A 91 -6.08 3.87 2.39
N VAL A 92 -5.44 4.46 1.39
CA VAL A 92 -5.24 3.86 0.05
C VAL A 92 -4.51 2.53 0.15
N GLN A 93 -3.40 2.48 0.90
CA GLN A 93 -2.63 1.25 1.08
C GLN A 93 -3.45 0.13 1.75
N ALA A 94 -4.27 0.44 2.74
CA ALA A 94 -5.13 -0.55 3.39
C ALA A 94 -6.09 -1.23 2.40
N ARG A 95 -6.62 -0.48 1.43
CA ARG A 95 -7.47 -1.01 0.37
C ARG A 95 -6.71 -1.85 -0.65
N LEU A 96 -5.61 -1.32 -1.14
CA LEU A 96 -4.81 -2.02 -2.14
C LEU A 96 -4.17 -3.29 -1.58
N GLN A 97 -3.62 -3.26 -0.37
CA GLN A 97 -3.07 -4.44 0.29
C GLN A 97 -4.13 -5.54 0.41
N LEU A 98 -5.31 -5.23 0.92
CA LEU A 98 -6.38 -6.22 1.03
C LEU A 98 -6.82 -6.75 -0.34
N ARG A 99 -6.92 -5.88 -1.36
CA ARG A 99 -7.26 -6.29 -2.73
C ARG A 99 -6.28 -7.31 -3.28
N TYR A 100 -4.97 -7.05 -3.16
CA TYR A 100 -3.94 -7.96 -3.70
C TYR A 100 -3.74 -9.23 -2.86
N LEU A 101 -4.14 -9.24 -1.60
CA LEU A 101 -4.15 -10.45 -0.77
C LEU A 101 -5.23 -11.45 -1.20
N LYS A 102 -6.27 -11.04 -1.92
CA LYS A 102 -7.42 -11.88 -2.29
C LYS A 102 -6.99 -13.17 -3.02
N ASP A 103 -6.02 -13.05 -3.92
CA ASP A 103 -5.54 -14.17 -4.75
C ASP A 103 -4.37 -14.94 -4.12
N ILE A 104 -3.84 -14.44 -3.00
CA ILE A 104 -2.67 -15.02 -2.34
C ILE A 104 -3.07 -15.80 -1.08
N VAL A 105 -4.03 -15.28 -0.32
CA VAL A 105 -4.44 -15.85 0.97
C VAL A 105 -5.88 -16.33 0.86
N ASN A 106 -6.10 -17.63 1.08
CA ASN A 106 -7.44 -18.21 1.05
C ASN A 106 -8.20 -17.93 2.36
N CYS A 107 -8.43 -16.65 2.62
CA CYS A 107 -9.18 -16.14 3.76
C CYS A 107 -10.07 -14.98 3.32
N ARG A 108 -11.32 -14.96 3.79
CA ARG A 108 -12.28 -13.89 3.50
C ARG A 108 -12.74 -13.13 4.74
N ASN A 109 -12.38 -13.59 5.93
CA ASN A 109 -12.68 -12.86 7.17
C ASN A 109 -11.63 -11.79 7.40
N VAL A 110 -12.07 -10.55 7.61
CA VAL A 110 -11.18 -9.39 7.78
C VAL A 110 -11.64 -8.55 8.96
N ILE A 111 -10.72 -8.19 9.83
CA ILE A 111 -10.94 -7.18 10.85
C ILE A 111 -10.14 -5.94 10.46
N VAL A 112 -10.81 -4.80 10.37
CA VAL A 112 -10.19 -3.52 10.02
C VAL A 112 -10.21 -2.58 11.20
N TRP A 113 -9.03 -2.18 11.63
CA TRP A 113 -8.89 -1.18 12.68
C TRP A 113 -8.69 0.22 12.13
N GLY A 114 -9.34 1.19 12.73
CA GLY A 114 -9.14 2.60 12.43
C GLY A 114 -9.60 3.50 13.58
N ARG A 115 -9.02 4.70 13.68
CA ARG A 115 -9.36 5.69 14.73
C ARG A 115 -10.67 6.42 14.50
N ASN A 116 -11.19 6.40 13.28
CA ASN A 116 -12.34 7.20 12.86
C ASN A 116 -13.45 6.30 12.34
N GLN A 117 -14.58 6.28 13.03
CA GLN A 117 -15.74 5.44 12.68
C GLN A 117 -16.29 5.72 11.27
N LYS A 118 -16.33 6.99 10.85
CA LYS A 118 -16.81 7.34 9.49
C LYS A 118 -15.87 6.76 8.41
N ALA A 119 -14.55 6.78 8.66
CA ALA A 119 -13.58 6.21 7.73
C ALA A 119 -13.67 4.68 7.68
N LEU A 120 -13.99 4.01 8.79
CA LEU A 120 -14.23 2.57 8.86
C LEU A 120 -15.47 2.17 8.05
N LEU A 121 -16.59 2.86 8.24
CA LEU A 121 -17.83 2.60 7.47
C LEU A 121 -17.63 2.81 5.97
N ARG A 122 -16.90 3.86 5.60
CA ARG A 122 -16.54 4.11 4.21
C ARG A 122 -15.67 2.99 3.63
N TYR A 123 -14.67 2.54 4.38
CA TYR A 123 -13.80 1.44 3.99
C TYR A 123 -14.59 0.15 3.74
N GLU A 124 -15.45 -0.23 4.70
CA GLU A 124 -16.30 -1.41 4.62
C GLU A 124 -17.17 -1.37 3.35
N LYS A 125 -17.86 -0.24 3.11
CA LYS A 125 -18.70 -0.04 1.90
C LYS A 125 -17.89 -0.17 0.60
N GLU A 126 -16.72 0.47 0.52
CA GLU A 126 -15.89 0.45 -0.70
C GLU A 126 -15.27 -0.93 -0.95
N MET A 127 -14.96 -1.68 0.10
CA MET A 127 -14.33 -3.00 -0.02
C MET A 127 -15.32 -4.16 -0.12
N SER A 128 -16.62 -3.93 0.05
CA SER A 128 -17.67 -4.96 -0.07
C SER A 128 -17.69 -5.67 -1.42
N VAL A 129 -17.26 -4.99 -2.48
CA VAL A 129 -17.19 -5.53 -3.86
C VAL A 129 -16.16 -6.68 -4.02
N TYR A 130 -15.27 -6.86 -3.06
CA TYR A 130 -14.22 -7.87 -3.11
C TYR A 130 -14.58 -9.17 -2.36
N GLU A 131 -15.85 -9.35 -1.96
CA GLU A 131 -16.37 -10.57 -1.32
C GLU A 131 -15.71 -10.89 0.04
N TYR A 132 -15.17 -9.89 0.73
CA TYR A 132 -14.68 -10.03 2.08
C TYR A 132 -15.79 -9.86 3.11
N GLN A 133 -15.73 -10.65 4.18
CA GLN A 133 -16.54 -10.46 5.39
C GLN A 133 -15.78 -9.51 6.32
N ILE A 134 -16.11 -8.23 6.24
CA ILE A 134 -15.39 -7.17 6.94
C ILE A 134 -16.08 -6.85 8.27
N LYS A 135 -15.32 -6.94 9.35
CA LYS A 135 -15.67 -6.39 10.66
C LYS A 135 -14.79 -5.18 10.94
N THR A 136 -15.38 -4.07 11.32
CA THR A 136 -14.65 -2.85 11.67
C THR A 136 -14.54 -2.68 13.19
N THR A 137 -13.41 -2.15 13.66
CA THR A 137 -13.17 -1.91 15.09
C THR A 137 -12.32 -0.67 15.34
N THR A 138 -12.52 -0.05 16.48
CA THR A 138 -11.63 0.99 17.03
C THR A 138 -10.73 0.46 18.15
N ASN A 139 -10.92 -0.81 18.55
CA ASN A 139 -10.11 -1.47 19.56
C ASN A 139 -8.99 -2.28 18.90
N MET A 140 -7.73 -1.95 19.20
CA MET A 140 -6.56 -2.63 18.63
C MET A 140 -6.44 -4.08 19.13
N SER A 141 -6.93 -4.41 20.32
CA SER A 141 -6.89 -5.78 20.86
C SER A 141 -7.60 -6.77 19.94
N ASP A 142 -8.69 -6.36 19.27
CA ASP A 142 -9.41 -7.24 18.34
C ASP A 142 -8.51 -7.74 17.19
N ILE A 143 -7.55 -6.91 16.75
CA ILE A 143 -6.58 -7.28 15.71
C ILE A 143 -5.57 -8.29 16.26
N VAL A 144 -4.99 -7.99 17.44
CA VAL A 144 -3.90 -8.80 18.02
C VAL A 144 -4.40 -10.19 18.45
N GLU A 145 -5.60 -10.26 18.98
CA GLU A 145 -6.17 -11.49 19.54
C GLU A 145 -6.74 -12.44 18.47
N HIS A 146 -7.22 -11.90 17.35
CA HIS A 146 -8.01 -12.68 16.40
C HIS A 146 -7.37 -12.88 15.02
N CYS A 147 -6.33 -12.11 14.66
CA CYS A 147 -5.76 -12.15 13.33
C CYS A 147 -4.43 -12.91 13.27
N GLN A 148 -4.27 -13.79 12.28
CA GLN A 148 -3.04 -14.53 12.04
C GLN A 148 -2.12 -13.85 11.00
N LEU A 149 -2.69 -12.99 10.15
CA LEU A 149 -1.96 -12.14 9.21
C LEU A 149 -2.37 -10.69 9.47
N ILE A 150 -1.42 -9.84 9.82
CA ILE A 150 -1.68 -8.43 10.13
C ILE A 150 -0.91 -7.56 9.14
N VAL A 151 -1.62 -6.63 8.49
CA VAL A 151 -1.05 -5.64 7.57
C VAL A 151 -1.23 -4.25 8.16
N THR A 152 -0.14 -3.57 8.45
CA THR A 152 -0.15 -2.22 9.02
C THR A 152 0.00 -1.17 7.91
N CYS A 153 -0.98 -0.28 7.79
CA CYS A 153 -1.08 0.74 6.74
C CYS A 153 -1.36 2.14 7.31
N THR A 154 -0.96 2.40 8.54
CA THR A 154 -1.04 3.73 9.15
C THR A 154 0.20 4.55 8.81
N GLN A 155 0.10 5.88 9.00
CA GLN A 155 1.26 6.75 8.89
C GLN A 155 2.32 6.30 9.91
N ILE A 156 3.53 6.05 9.43
CA ILE A 156 4.68 5.77 10.29
C ILE A 156 5.00 7.06 11.06
N GLY A 157 5.06 6.97 12.38
CA GLY A 157 5.51 8.07 13.22
C GLY A 157 6.95 8.46 12.86
N ARG A 158 7.33 9.72 13.11
CA ARG A 158 8.72 10.11 12.95
C ARG A 158 9.57 9.26 13.88
N ALA A 159 10.54 8.55 13.32
CA ALA A 159 11.63 8.02 14.13
C ALA A 159 12.32 9.24 14.75
N HIS A 160 12.32 9.33 16.06
CA HIS A 160 13.17 10.27 16.75
C HIS A 160 14.61 9.75 16.58
N VAL A 161 15.35 10.39 15.68
CA VAL A 161 16.81 10.25 15.57
C VAL A 161 17.41 11.24 16.52
#